data_f788b27301c777e6260e2d3d6caddc7b
#
_entry.id   f788b27301c777e6260e2d3d6caddc7b
#
_cell.length_a   1.000
_cell.length_b   1.000
_cell.length_c   1.000
_cell.angle_alpha   90.00
_cell.angle_beta   90.00
_cell.angle_gamma   90.00
#
_symmetry.space_group_name_H-M   'P 1'
#
loop_
_entity.id
_entity.type
_entity.pdbx_description
1 polymer ?
#
loop_
_entity_poly.entity_id
_entity_poly.type
_entity_poly.pdbx_seq_one_letter_code
_entity_poly.pdbx_strand_id
1 'polypeptide(L)'
;MRTLVIDTATRACSVALFDGDRLVSEQHEIIGRGHAERLLPFIAALPDKGKADQIMVNVGPGSFTGIRVGVAAAKALGLAWHVDVHGYGCLALVAATAQSDMVHREAVDVIMTGGHGEYFFEAFDSDGKSISPVRSVLPDTLSTTAHADVVAGDINPQRVDRIWKELLPNARHWPQLPKQDLMPPVPIYGRAPDAKPAATR
;
A
#
# COMPACT_ATOMS: atom_id res chain seq x y z
N MET A 1 6.24 -14.73 16.78
CA MET A 1 6.70 -14.74 15.36
C MET A 1 6.88 -13.28 14.93
N ARG A 2 8.11 -12.91 14.63
CA ARG A 2 8.39 -11.55 14.19
C ARG A 2 8.06 -11.33 12.72
N THR A 3 7.47 -10.19 12.40
CA THR A 3 7.13 -9.78 11.03
C THR A 3 7.71 -8.40 10.75
N LEU A 4 8.53 -8.28 9.71
CA LEU A 4 8.94 -7.00 9.15
C LEU A 4 7.96 -6.59 8.06
N VAL A 5 7.37 -5.41 8.17
CA VAL A 5 6.47 -4.84 7.17
C VAL A 5 7.15 -3.66 6.48
N ILE A 6 7.11 -3.62 5.16
CA ILE A 6 7.76 -2.59 4.32
C ILE A 6 6.72 -1.94 3.43
N ASP A 7 6.68 -0.60 3.44
CA ASP A 7 5.85 0.19 2.55
C ASP A 7 6.64 1.34 1.92
N THR A 8 6.72 1.33 0.60
CA THR A 8 7.38 2.33 -0.23
C THR A 8 6.54 2.66 -1.46
N ALA A 9 5.24 2.28 -1.45
CA ALA A 9 4.41 2.36 -2.64
C ALA A 9 3.91 3.78 -2.96
N THR A 10 4.04 4.72 -2.04
CA THR A 10 3.55 6.11 -2.19
C THR A 10 4.65 7.12 -1.89
N ARG A 11 4.29 8.39 -1.68
CA ARG A 11 5.21 9.42 -1.19
C ARG A 11 5.69 9.20 0.25
N ALA A 12 5.05 8.28 0.99
CA ALA A 12 5.50 7.84 2.30
C ALA A 12 6.50 6.68 2.17
N CYS A 13 7.46 6.63 3.09
CA CYS A 13 8.33 5.49 3.31
C CYS A 13 8.10 5.03 4.74
N SER A 14 7.71 3.78 4.94
CA SER A 14 7.50 3.25 6.28
C SER A 14 7.96 1.81 6.42
N VAL A 15 8.41 1.47 7.62
CA VAL A 15 8.69 0.11 8.05
C VAL A 15 8.17 -0.10 9.45
N ALA A 16 7.70 -1.30 9.75
CA ALA A 16 7.23 -1.68 11.08
C ALA A 16 7.68 -3.09 11.42
N LEU A 17 8.10 -3.30 12.67
CA LEU A 17 8.45 -4.60 13.21
C LEU A 17 7.38 -5.02 14.22
N PHE A 18 6.83 -6.20 14.03
CA PHE A 18 5.83 -6.78 14.91
C PHE A 18 6.36 -8.04 15.60
N ASP A 19 5.78 -8.35 16.76
CA ASP A 19 5.84 -9.66 17.39
C ASP A 19 4.40 -10.16 17.60
N GLY A 20 4.00 -11.14 16.78
CA GLY A 20 2.58 -11.41 16.56
C GLY A 20 1.87 -10.18 15.98
N ASP A 21 0.78 -9.76 16.63
CA ASP A 21 0.03 -8.54 16.25
C ASP A 21 0.52 -7.29 17.02
N ARG A 22 1.51 -7.44 17.94
CA ARG A 22 2.02 -6.32 18.73
C ARG A 22 3.11 -5.56 17.97
N LEU A 23 2.89 -4.26 17.75
CA LEU A 23 3.92 -3.36 17.21
C LEU A 23 5.10 -3.25 18.20
N VAL A 24 6.29 -3.58 17.73
CA VAL A 24 7.55 -3.48 18.49
C VAL A 24 8.22 -2.14 18.24
N SER A 25 8.32 -1.73 16.98
CA SER A 25 8.96 -0.48 16.56
C SER A 25 8.56 -0.13 15.13
N GLU A 26 8.63 1.14 14.79
CA GLU A 26 8.34 1.63 13.44
C GLU A 26 9.24 2.79 13.06
N GLN A 27 9.36 3.03 11.75
CA GLN A 27 9.86 4.25 11.14
C GLN A 27 8.88 4.69 10.05
N HIS A 28 8.55 5.97 10.00
CA HIS A 28 7.65 6.53 9.00
C HIS A 28 8.05 7.97 8.67
N GLU A 29 8.09 8.29 7.38
CA GLU A 29 8.37 9.65 6.91
C GLU A 29 7.72 9.89 5.55
N ILE A 30 7.16 11.07 5.33
CA ILE A 30 6.68 11.51 4.01
C ILE A 30 7.85 12.14 3.28
N ILE A 31 8.53 11.36 2.44
CA ILE A 31 9.78 11.77 1.79
C ILE A 31 9.59 12.21 0.33
N GLY A 32 8.45 11.88 -0.27
CA GLY A 32 8.18 12.18 -1.68
C GLY A 32 9.04 11.34 -2.64
N ARG A 33 10.35 11.45 -2.55
CA ARG A 33 11.36 10.71 -3.34
C ARG A 33 12.51 10.28 -2.45
N GLY A 34 13.38 9.36 -2.94
CA GLY A 34 14.55 8.92 -2.17
C GLY A 34 14.29 7.66 -1.32
N HIS A 35 13.32 6.84 -1.70
CA HIS A 35 13.00 5.59 -0.97
C HIS A 35 14.18 4.62 -0.90
N ALA A 36 15.01 4.57 -1.96
CA ALA A 36 16.17 3.67 -2.01
C ALA A 36 17.23 4.03 -0.94
N GLU A 37 17.44 5.32 -0.72
CA GLU A 37 18.39 5.85 0.26
C GLU A 37 17.85 5.74 1.69
N ARG A 38 16.51 5.78 1.86
CA ARG A 38 15.88 5.88 3.17
C ARG A 38 15.48 4.53 3.77
N LEU A 39 15.07 3.57 2.93
CA LEU A 39 14.50 2.30 3.38
C LEU A 39 15.45 1.47 4.25
N LEU A 40 16.68 1.21 3.78
CA LEU A 40 17.63 0.41 4.55
C LEU A 40 18.05 1.05 5.87
N PRO A 41 18.33 2.36 5.96
CA PRO A 41 18.49 3.06 7.24
C PRO A 41 17.30 2.91 8.18
N PHE A 42 16.07 2.96 7.70
CA PHE A 42 14.88 2.75 8.53
C PHE A 42 14.83 1.34 9.10
N ILE A 43 15.07 0.31 8.27
CA ILE A 43 15.11 -1.08 8.72
C ILE A 43 16.24 -1.26 9.76
N ALA A 44 17.42 -0.69 9.51
CA ALA A 44 18.56 -0.79 10.39
C ALA A 44 18.34 -0.11 11.77
N ALA A 45 17.45 0.88 11.84
CA ALA A 45 17.08 1.57 13.08
C ALA A 45 16.10 0.77 13.96
N LEU A 46 15.46 -0.27 13.41
CA LEU A 46 14.58 -1.15 14.17
C LEU A 46 15.39 -2.08 15.11
N PRO A 47 14.81 -2.58 16.21
CA PRO A 47 15.44 -3.60 17.06
C PRO A 47 15.95 -4.78 16.24
N ASP A 48 17.14 -5.29 16.58
CA ASP A 48 17.85 -6.35 15.85
C ASP A 48 18.03 -6.07 14.35
N LYS A 49 18.10 -4.77 13.97
CA LYS A 49 18.16 -4.30 12.58
C LYS A 49 16.99 -4.83 11.73
N GLY A 50 15.82 -4.93 12.34
CA GLY A 50 14.58 -5.37 11.70
C GLY A 50 14.52 -6.86 11.38
N LYS A 51 15.45 -7.69 11.87
CA LYS A 51 15.45 -9.14 11.60
C LYS A 51 14.16 -9.77 12.09
N ALA A 52 13.51 -10.54 11.20
CA ALA A 52 12.19 -11.10 11.41
C ALA A 52 12.09 -12.52 10.86
N ASP A 53 11.01 -13.23 11.21
CA ASP A 53 10.72 -14.61 10.77
C ASP A 53 9.96 -14.63 9.42
N GLN A 54 9.39 -13.49 9.02
CA GLN A 54 8.77 -13.26 7.70
C GLN A 54 8.79 -11.78 7.35
N ILE A 55 8.64 -11.48 6.06
CA ILE A 55 8.60 -10.11 5.53
C ILE A 55 7.31 -9.89 4.74
N MET A 56 6.63 -8.78 5.04
CA MET A 56 5.48 -8.29 4.31
C MET A 56 5.88 -7.03 3.54
N VAL A 57 5.52 -6.93 2.26
CA VAL A 57 5.87 -5.76 1.45
C VAL A 57 4.69 -5.28 0.63
N ASN A 58 4.49 -3.96 0.60
CA ASN A 58 3.50 -3.35 -0.28
C ASN A 58 3.90 -3.57 -1.74
N VAL A 59 3.02 -4.23 -2.50
CA VAL A 59 3.25 -4.54 -3.91
C VAL A 59 2.53 -3.58 -4.86
N GLY A 60 1.84 -2.57 -4.34
CA GLY A 60 1.14 -1.55 -5.12
C GLY A 60 -0.38 -1.77 -5.22
N PRO A 61 -1.02 -1.06 -6.14
CA PRO A 61 -0.43 -0.08 -7.07
C PRO A 61 0.04 1.20 -6.39
N GLY A 62 0.94 1.94 -7.05
CA GLY A 62 1.52 3.18 -6.53
C GLY A 62 2.72 3.63 -7.36
N SER A 63 3.69 4.26 -6.70
CA SER A 63 4.94 4.71 -7.29
C SER A 63 5.72 3.54 -7.92
N PHE A 64 5.90 3.59 -9.22
CA PHE A 64 6.62 2.57 -9.99
C PHE A 64 8.03 2.27 -9.43
N THR A 65 8.79 3.31 -9.10
CA THR A 65 10.12 3.17 -8.51
C THR A 65 10.03 2.71 -7.05
N GLY A 66 9.14 3.31 -6.27
CA GLY A 66 8.99 2.99 -4.85
C GLY A 66 8.64 1.53 -4.62
N ILE A 67 7.63 1.00 -5.30
CA ILE A 67 7.24 -0.42 -5.20
C ILE A 67 8.42 -1.36 -5.50
N ARG A 68 9.18 -1.07 -6.55
CA ARG A 68 10.33 -1.89 -6.93
C ARG A 68 11.44 -1.86 -5.88
N VAL A 69 11.69 -0.70 -5.29
CA VAL A 69 12.67 -0.55 -4.19
C VAL A 69 12.26 -1.42 -3.01
N GLY A 70 11.00 -1.33 -2.56
CA GLY A 70 10.50 -2.14 -1.44
C GLY A 70 10.55 -3.64 -1.72
N VAL A 71 10.04 -4.08 -2.88
CA VAL A 71 10.01 -5.49 -3.26
C VAL A 71 11.43 -6.06 -3.44
N ALA A 72 12.35 -5.31 -4.03
CA ALA A 72 13.73 -5.74 -4.18
C ALA A 72 14.43 -5.89 -2.82
N ALA A 73 14.27 -4.91 -1.94
CA ALA A 73 14.82 -4.96 -0.59
C ALA A 73 14.22 -6.13 0.22
N ALA A 74 12.89 -6.32 0.19
CA ALA A 74 12.23 -7.42 0.87
C ALA A 74 12.76 -8.78 0.40
N LYS A 75 12.88 -8.99 -0.91
CA LYS A 75 13.42 -10.24 -1.47
C LYS A 75 14.89 -10.48 -1.11
N ALA A 76 15.71 -9.42 -1.13
CA ALA A 76 17.12 -9.53 -0.74
C ALA A 76 17.27 -9.89 0.75
N LEU A 77 16.48 -9.27 1.61
CA LEU A 77 16.46 -9.57 3.05
C LEU A 77 15.89 -10.98 3.31
N GLY A 78 14.82 -11.37 2.62
CA GLY A 78 14.25 -12.71 2.71
C GLY A 78 15.24 -13.79 2.35
N LEU A 79 16.01 -13.59 1.28
CA LEU A 79 17.09 -14.47 0.89
C LEU A 79 18.21 -14.53 1.96
N ALA A 80 18.64 -13.37 2.46
CA ALA A 80 19.71 -13.27 3.45
C ALA A 80 19.34 -13.88 4.81
N TRP A 81 18.06 -13.79 5.19
CA TRP A 81 17.56 -14.29 6.47
C TRP A 81 16.94 -15.69 6.38
N HIS A 82 16.78 -16.23 5.16
CA HIS A 82 16.11 -17.51 4.88
C HIS A 82 14.65 -17.52 5.39
N VAL A 83 13.90 -16.47 5.09
CA VAL A 83 12.50 -16.28 5.51
C VAL A 83 11.60 -15.99 4.31
N ASP A 84 10.30 -16.30 4.47
CA ASP A 84 9.31 -16.03 3.44
C ASP A 84 9.01 -14.56 3.28
N VAL A 85 8.75 -14.17 2.03
CA VAL A 85 8.34 -12.81 1.66
C VAL A 85 6.97 -12.86 1.01
N HIS A 86 6.04 -12.07 1.52
CA HIS A 86 4.69 -11.96 1.00
C HIS A 86 4.37 -10.50 0.64
N GLY A 87 3.47 -10.32 -0.32
CA GLY A 87 2.96 -9.01 -0.71
C GLY A 87 1.63 -8.68 -0.04
N TYR A 88 1.30 -7.39 -0.01
CA TYR A 88 -0.05 -6.89 0.28
C TYR A 88 -0.39 -5.69 -0.60
N GLY A 89 -1.70 -5.44 -0.81
CA GLY A 89 -2.19 -4.37 -1.66
C GLY A 89 -2.13 -2.99 -0.99
N CYS A 90 -1.73 -1.98 -1.74
CA CYS A 90 -1.64 -0.59 -1.25
C CYS A 90 -3.02 -0.05 -0.86
N LEU A 91 -4.02 -0.16 -1.76
CA LEU A 91 -5.35 0.39 -1.52
C LEU A 91 -6.09 -0.40 -0.42
N ALA A 92 -5.86 -1.71 -0.35
CA ALA A 92 -6.42 -2.55 0.71
C ALA A 92 -5.95 -2.09 2.11
N LEU A 93 -4.67 -1.73 2.26
CA LEU A 93 -4.16 -1.21 3.54
C LEU A 93 -4.79 0.14 3.89
N VAL A 94 -5.00 1.03 2.91
CA VAL A 94 -5.68 2.31 3.13
C VAL A 94 -7.14 2.09 3.55
N ALA A 95 -7.87 1.17 2.88
CA ALA A 95 -9.25 0.82 3.25
C ALA A 95 -9.32 0.26 4.66
N ALA A 96 -8.48 -0.73 5.00
CA ALA A 96 -8.44 -1.34 6.32
C ALA A 96 -8.14 -0.31 7.43
N THR A 97 -7.20 0.63 7.15
CA THR A 97 -6.89 1.74 8.05
C THR A 97 -8.10 2.66 8.23
N ALA A 98 -8.77 3.04 7.14
CA ALA A 98 -9.97 3.89 7.20
C ALA A 98 -11.09 3.25 8.03
N GLN A 99 -11.29 1.94 7.85
CA GLN A 99 -12.33 1.17 8.53
C GLN A 99 -12.04 0.93 10.01
N SER A 100 -10.76 0.82 10.39
CA SER A 100 -10.38 0.57 11.80
C SER A 100 -10.76 1.73 12.74
N ASP A 101 -10.89 2.94 12.21
CA ASP A 101 -11.25 4.14 12.97
C ASP A 101 -12.76 4.37 13.02
N MET A 102 -13.57 3.47 12.47
CA MET A 102 -15.03 3.60 12.44
C MET A 102 -15.67 2.82 13.59
N VAL A 103 -16.73 3.39 14.17
CA VAL A 103 -17.55 2.70 15.19
C VAL A 103 -18.23 1.46 14.60
N HIS A 104 -18.73 1.59 13.38
CA HIS A 104 -19.23 0.49 12.54
C HIS A 104 -18.48 0.53 11.24
N ARG A 105 -17.95 -0.62 10.79
CA ARG A 105 -17.28 -0.69 9.50
C ARG A 105 -18.28 -0.45 8.37
N GLU A 106 -17.91 0.42 7.46
CA GLU A 106 -18.69 0.77 6.28
C GLU A 106 -17.88 0.48 5.02
N ALA A 107 -18.55 0.47 3.88
CA ALA A 107 -17.89 0.41 2.59
C ALA A 107 -16.99 1.65 2.40
N VAL A 108 -15.83 1.47 1.79
CA VAL A 108 -14.84 2.53 1.55
C VAL A 108 -14.39 2.50 0.09
N ASP A 109 -14.48 3.65 -0.55
CA ASP A 109 -13.81 3.89 -1.83
C ASP A 109 -12.41 4.45 -1.56
N VAL A 110 -11.39 3.82 -2.13
CA VAL A 110 -10.01 4.29 -2.00
C VAL A 110 -9.56 4.95 -3.29
N ILE A 111 -9.03 6.18 -3.17
CA ILE A 111 -8.53 6.97 -4.30
C ILE A 111 -7.10 7.42 -3.97
N MET A 112 -6.15 6.93 -4.77
CA MET A 112 -4.74 7.24 -4.60
C MET A 112 -4.15 7.88 -5.85
N THR A 113 -3.15 8.73 -5.66
CA THR A 113 -2.39 9.29 -6.76
C THR A 113 -1.83 8.17 -7.65
N GLY A 114 -2.19 8.20 -8.92
CA GLY A 114 -1.59 7.40 -9.97
C GLY A 114 -0.45 8.14 -10.68
N GLY A 115 -0.02 7.64 -11.80
CA GLY A 115 0.92 8.35 -12.68
C GLY A 115 0.18 9.10 -13.80
N HIS A 116 0.82 10.11 -14.39
CA HIS A 116 0.36 10.76 -15.62
C HIS A 116 -1.02 11.43 -15.55
N GLY A 117 -1.40 11.94 -14.36
CA GLY A 117 -2.69 12.61 -14.15
C GLY A 117 -3.87 11.69 -13.95
N GLU A 118 -3.65 10.39 -13.78
CA GLU A 118 -4.67 9.41 -13.44
C GLU A 118 -4.63 9.10 -11.92
N TYR A 119 -5.70 8.49 -11.42
CA TYR A 119 -5.82 8.03 -10.04
C TYR A 119 -6.04 6.51 -10.01
N PHE A 120 -5.50 5.85 -8.99
CA PHE A 120 -5.86 4.47 -8.69
C PHE A 120 -7.11 4.46 -7.84
N PHE A 121 -8.08 3.66 -8.25
CA PHE A 121 -9.36 3.48 -7.57
C PHE A 121 -9.61 2.01 -7.27
N GLU A 122 -10.12 1.73 -6.09
CA GLU A 122 -10.64 0.43 -5.69
C GLU A 122 -11.73 0.63 -4.63
N ALA A 123 -12.80 -0.17 -4.71
CA ALA A 123 -13.89 -0.13 -3.74
C ALA A 123 -13.88 -1.37 -2.85
N PHE A 124 -14.14 -1.16 -1.57
CA PHE A 124 -14.15 -2.20 -0.54
C PHE A 124 -15.49 -2.21 0.18
N ASP A 125 -16.01 -3.42 0.49
CA ASP A 125 -17.18 -3.58 1.35
C ASP A 125 -16.84 -3.35 2.83
N SER A 126 -17.87 -3.47 3.69
CA SER A 126 -17.71 -3.30 5.15
C SER A 126 -16.79 -4.35 5.80
N ASP A 127 -16.56 -5.48 5.16
CA ASP A 127 -15.66 -6.52 5.65
C ASP A 127 -14.22 -6.32 5.16
N GLY A 128 -13.96 -5.25 4.38
CA GLY A 128 -12.67 -4.93 3.80
C GLY A 128 -12.31 -5.76 2.57
N LYS A 129 -13.29 -6.44 1.99
CA LYS A 129 -13.10 -7.21 0.76
C LYS A 129 -13.26 -6.29 -0.45
N SER A 130 -12.34 -6.41 -1.40
CA SER A 130 -12.44 -5.71 -2.69
C SER A 130 -13.69 -6.16 -3.45
N ILE A 131 -14.54 -5.18 -3.79
CA ILE A 131 -15.77 -5.39 -4.59
C ILE A 131 -15.61 -4.92 -6.04
N SER A 132 -14.47 -4.33 -6.37
CA SER A 132 -14.08 -4.05 -7.74
C SER A 132 -12.57 -4.23 -7.88
N PRO A 133 -12.06 -4.72 -9.01
CA PRO A 133 -10.61 -4.78 -9.22
C PRO A 133 -10.05 -3.35 -9.26
N VAL A 134 -8.81 -3.22 -8.77
CA VAL A 134 -8.08 -1.95 -8.87
C VAL A 134 -7.98 -1.49 -10.33
N ARG A 135 -8.22 -0.21 -10.57
CA ARG A 135 -8.18 0.39 -11.90
C ARG A 135 -7.63 1.80 -11.88
N SER A 136 -7.07 2.23 -12.99
CA SER A 136 -6.74 3.63 -13.25
C SER A 136 -7.97 4.37 -13.75
N VAL A 137 -8.23 5.55 -13.19
CA VAL A 137 -9.37 6.40 -13.52
C VAL A 137 -8.91 7.82 -13.77
N LEU A 138 -9.58 8.51 -14.70
CA LEU A 138 -9.34 9.93 -14.92
C LEU A 138 -10.04 10.78 -13.86
N PRO A 139 -9.52 11.96 -13.50
CA PRO A 139 -10.13 12.87 -12.54
C PRO A 139 -11.62 13.12 -12.80
N ASP A 140 -11.98 13.38 -14.04
CA ASP A 140 -13.35 13.72 -14.46
C ASP A 140 -14.35 12.57 -14.27
N THR A 141 -13.87 11.31 -14.16
CA THR A 141 -14.72 10.13 -13.97
C THR A 141 -14.92 9.75 -12.51
N LEU A 142 -14.23 10.39 -11.58
CA LEU A 142 -14.33 10.06 -10.15
C LEU A 142 -15.73 10.21 -9.59
N SER A 143 -16.47 11.26 -10.00
CA SER A 143 -17.83 11.53 -9.54
C SER A 143 -18.83 10.43 -9.88
N THR A 144 -18.58 9.71 -10.97
CA THR A 144 -19.41 8.58 -11.43
C THR A 144 -18.86 7.22 -11.02
N THR A 145 -17.65 7.19 -10.47
CA THR A 145 -16.96 5.95 -10.10
C THR A 145 -17.06 5.65 -8.61
N ALA A 146 -16.93 6.69 -7.78
CA ALA A 146 -17.00 6.55 -6.32
C ALA A 146 -18.46 6.58 -5.83
N HIS A 147 -18.87 5.57 -5.05
CA HIS A 147 -20.24 5.40 -4.57
C HIS A 147 -20.35 5.25 -3.05
N ALA A 148 -19.28 4.85 -2.34
CA ALA A 148 -19.31 4.72 -0.89
C ALA A 148 -19.43 6.08 -0.20
N ASP A 149 -20.08 6.12 0.96
CA ASP A 149 -20.21 7.35 1.77
C ASP A 149 -18.86 7.79 2.35
N VAL A 150 -17.95 6.84 2.54
CA VAL A 150 -16.58 7.09 3.00
C VAL A 150 -15.61 6.94 1.84
N VAL A 151 -14.77 7.95 1.66
CA VAL A 151 -13.69 7.95 0.68
C VAL A 151 -12.37 8.16 1.42
N ALA A 152 -11.36 7.34 1.13
CA ALA A 152 -10.04 7.42 1.75
C ALA A 152 -8.92 7.47 0.71
N GLY A 153 -7.76 8.00 1.10
CA GLY A 153 -6.58 8.06 0.23
C GLY A 153 -5.88 9.40 0.26
N ASP A 154 -5.16 9.75 -0.79
CA ASP A 154 -4.45 11.04 -0.90
C ASP A 154 -5.07 12.00 -1.93
N ILE A 155 -6.20 11.63 -2.53
CA ILE A 155 -6.97 12.43 -3.48
C ILE A 155 -8.37 12.69 -2.93
N ASN A 156 -8.65 13.95 -2.57
CA ASN A 156 -9.98 14.40 -2.18
C ASN A 156 -10.87 14.55 -3.43
N PRO A 157 -11.99 13.81 -3.54
CA PRO A 157 -12.89 13.94 -4.68
C PRO A 157 -13.67 15.27 -4.69
N GLN A 158 -13.46 16.15 -3.69
CA GLN A 158 -14.13 17.46 -3.52
C GLN A 158 -15.67 17.35 -3.48
N ARG A 159 -16.19 16.26 -2.93
CA ARG A 159 -17.63 16.03 -2.74
C ARG A 159 -18.02 16.34 -1.30
N VAL A 160 -18.93 17.30 -1.13
CA VAL A 160 -19.40 17.74 0.19
C VAL A 160 -20.35 16.76 0.88
N ASP A 161 -20.86 15.77 0.14
CA ASP A 161 -21.81 14.76 0.58
C ASP A 161 -21.14 13.47 1.10
N ARG A 162 -19.78 13.47 1.21
CA ARG A 162 -19.03 12.28 1.59
C ARG A 162 -18.03 12.57 2.70
N ILE A 163 -17.77 11.55 3.50
CA ILE A 163 -16.73 11.59 4.54
C ILE A 163 -15.38 11.33 3.87
N TRP A 164 -14.52 12.35 3.88
CA TRP A 164 -13.16 12.24 3.37
C TRP A 164 -12.17 11.93 4.49
N LYS A 165 -11.33 10.91 4.27
CA LYS A 165 -10.21 10.56 5.14
C LYS A 165 -8.90 10.65 4.35
N GLU A 166 -8.07 11.68 4.64
CA GLU A 166 -6.73 11.76 4.07
C GLU A 166 -5.83 10.70 4.71
N LEU A 167 -5.46 9.70 3.93
CA LEU A 167 -4.65 8.58 4.39
C LEU A 167 -3.59 8.22 3.35
N LEU A 168 -2.39 7.95 3.85
CA LEU A 168 -1.33 7.24 3.13
C LEU A 168 -1.13 5.87 3.77
N PRO A 169 -0.75 4.84 3.00
CA PRO A 169 -0.42 3.56 3.57
C PRO A 169 0.74 3.72 4.54
N ASN A 170 0.64 3.07 5.70
CA ASN A 170 1.69 3.03 6.71
C ASN A 170 1.83 1.59 7.22
N ALA A 171 3.05 1.07 7.20
CA ALA A 171 3.39 -0.29 7.60
C ALA A 171 2.83 -0.69 8.98
N ARG A 172 2.68 0.26 9.92
CA ARG A 172 2.10 0.03 11.27
C ARG A 172 0.67 -0.49 11.24
N HIS A 173 -0.08 -0.20 10.18
CA HIS A 173 -1.47 -0.61 10.05
C HIS A 173 -1.67 -1.98 9.38
N TRP A 174 -0.58 -2.66 9.00
CA TRP A 174 -0.64 -3.98 8.38
C TRP A 174 -1.53 -5.01 9.13
N PRO A 175 -1.56 -5.08 10.49
CA PRO A 175 -2.42 -6.05 11.19
C PRO A 175 -3.93 -5.83 10.98
N GLN A 176 -4.34 -4.69 10.44
CA GLN A 176 -5.73 -4.38 10.11
C GLN A 176 -6.20 -5.04 8.81
N LEU A 177 -5.27 -5.49 7.96
CA LEU A 177 -5.59 -6.23 6.74
C LEU A 177 -6.21 -7.60 7.06
N PRO A 178 -7.18 -8.06 6.28
CA PRO A 178 -7.65 -9.43 6.33
C PRO A 178 -6.49 -10.42 6.15
N LYS A 179 -6.38 -11.41 7.06
CA LYS A 179 -5.23 -12.35 7.11
C LYS A 179 -5.10 -13.28 5.88
N GLN A 180 -6.12 -13.34 5.03
CA GLN A 180 -6.17 -14.22 3.85
C GLN A 180 -5.66 -13.59 2.54
N ASP A 181 -5.27 -12.33 2.57
CA ASP A 181 -4.92 -11.58 1.36
C ASP A 181 -3.40 -11.52 1.12
N LEU A 182 -2.67 -12.58 1.50
CA LEU A 182 -1.25 -12.68 1.18
C LEU A 182 -1.05 -12.87 -0.32
N MET A 183 -0.26 -11.98 -0.89
CA MET A 183 0.04 -11.95 -2.32
C MET A 183 1.49 -12.38 -2.58
N PRO A 184 1.82 -12.86 -3.77
CA PRO A 184 3.21 -12.98 -4.18
C PRO A 184 3.92 -11.61 -4.10
N PRO A 185 5.21 -11.54 -3.71
CA PRO A 185 5.97 -10.30 -3.67
C PRO A 185 6.39 -9.85 -5.09
N VAL A 186 5.38 -9.54 -5.90
CA VAL A 186 5.52 -9.11 -7.31
C VAL A 186 4.81 -7.78 -7.48
N PRO A 187 5.47 -6.75 -8.05
CA PRO A 187 4.85 -5.46 -8.28
C PRO A 187 3.55 -5.54 -9.07
N ILE A 188 2.50 -4.89 -8.56
CA ILE A 188 1.24 -4.69 -9.24
C ILE A 188 1.25 -3.27 -9.82
N TYR A 189 1.15 -3.20 -11.13
CA TYR A 189 1.03 -1.94 -11.84
C TYR A 189 -0.46 -1.71 -12.12
N GLY A 190 -1.07 -0.72 -11.51
CA GLY A 190 -2.49 -0.38 -11.71
C GLY A 190 -2.81 0.15 -13.11
N ARG A 191 -1.83 0.13 -14.02
CA ARG A 191 -1.89 0.61 -15.39
C ARG A 191 -1.09 -0.31 -16.32
N ALA A 192 -1.55 -0.43 -17.57
CA ALA A 192 -0.80 -1.12 -18.62
C ALA A 192 0.55 -0.41 -18.92
N PRO A 193 1.60 -1.14 -19.33
CA PRO A 193 2.87 -0.53 -19.71
C PRO A 193 2.70 0.49 -20.84
N ASP A 194 3.34 1.66 -20.73
CA ASP A 194 3.33 2.70 -21.79
C ASP A 194 4.12 2.28 -23.04
N ALA A 195 4.98 1.27 -22.92
CA ALA A 195 5.78 0.77 -24.04
C ALA A 195 4.90 -0.02 -25.03
N LYS A 196 4.66 0.55 -26.19
CA LYS A 196 4.11 -0.22 -27.33
C LYS A 196 5.22 -1.15 -27.86
N PRO A 197 4.93 -2.44 -28.12
CA PRO A 197 5.88 -3.30 -28.83
C PRO A 197 6.29 -2.61 -30.13
N ALA A 198 7.59 -2.66 -30.47
CA ALA A 198 8.05 -2.19 -31.77
C ALA A 198 7.27 -2.94 -32.85
N ALA A 199 6.68 -2.19 -33.79
CA ALA A 199 6.00 -2.80 -34.92
C ALA A 199 7.01 -3.71 -35.64
N THR A 200 6.72 -5.01 -35.68
CA THR A 200 7.48 -5.97 -36.47
C THR A 200 7.44 -5.51 -37.93
N ARG A 201 8.61 -5.14 -38.48
CA ARG A 201 8.79 -4.87 -39.91
C ARG A 201 8.79 -6.17 -40.68
#